data_9c0d612855b83049517d6efb0cd2c395
#
_entry.id   9c0d612855b83049517d6efb0cd2c395
#
_cell.length_a   1.000
_cell.length_b   1.000
_cell.length_c   1.000
_cell.angle_alpha   90.00
_cell.angle_beta   90.00
_cell.angle_gamma   90.00
#
_symmetry.space_group_name_H-M   'P 1'
#
loop_
_entity.id
_entity.type
_entity.pdbx_description
1 polymer ?
#
loop_
_entity_poly.entity_id
_entity_poly.type
_entity_poly.pdbx_seq_one_letter_code
_entity_poly.pdbx_strand_id
1 'polypeptide(L)'
;MDGKKLCDVNPEPVLQLDRVIHEKARLAIVSALSAAPSLSYTDLRNLLGMTDGNLTSHLRILQEAGLVSLSKSTGEARPQTQCVLSDAGRSAFTEYLGQLEQIVSRFRKNPPSP
;
A
#
# COMPACT_ATOMS: atom_id res chain seq x y z
N MET A 1 -32.61 22.41 -8.01
CA MET A 1 -31.50 22.24 -7.56
C MET A 1 -31.24 21.04 -7.12
N ASP A 2 -30.43 20.64 -7.57
CA ASP A 2 -30.33 19.61 -6.98
C ASP A 2 -29.09 19.47 -6.37
N GLY A 3 -28.78 20.39 -5.51
CA GLY A 3 -27.69 20.29 -4.63
C GLY A 3 -27.68 18.98 -3.90
N LYS A 4 -28.85 18.37 -3.77
CA LYS A 4 -28.92 17.08 -3.14
C LYS A 4 -28.19 16.00 -3.87
N LYS A 5 -28.24 15.98 -5.19
CA LYS A 5 -27.52 14.98 -5.95
C LYS A 5 -26.03 15.09 -5.77
N LEU A 6 -25.51 16.31 -5.72
CA LEU A 6 -24.11 16.54 -5.45
C LEU A 6 -23.77 16.17 -4.02
N CYS A 7 -24.69 16.43 -3.09
CA CYS A 7 -24.46 16.07 -1.68
C CYS A 7 -24.51 14.57 -1.46
N ASP A 8 -25.16 13.81 -2.33
CA ASP A 8 -25.19 12.35 -2.20
C ASP A 8 -23.84 11.72 -2.57
N VAL A 9 -23.00 12.45 -3.29
CA VAL A 9 -21.65 11.99 -3.59
C VAL A 9 -20.73 12.51 -2.48
N ASN A 10 -20.30 11.62 -1.64
CA ASN A 10 -19.41 11.99 -0.54
C ASN A 10 -17.99 11.57 -0.87
N PRO A 11 -17.10 12.49 -1.23
CA PRO A 11 -15.73 12.16 -1.55
C PRO A 11 -14.86 11.91 -0.34
N GLU A 12 -15.32 12.24 0.86
CA GLU A 12 -14.48 12.19 2.06
C GLU A 12 -13.86 10.83 2.31
N PRO A 13 -14.57 9.70 2.18
CA PRO A 13 -13.93 8.40 2.41
C PRO A 13 -12.75 8.17 1.48
N VAL A 14 -12.82 8.62 0.24
CA VAL A 14 -11.71 8.49 -0.70
C VAL A 14 -10.57 9.41 -0.29
N LEU A 15 -10.88 10.63 0.13
CA LEU A 15 -9.87 11.60 0.52
C LEU A 15 -9.15 11.20 1.80
N GLN A 16 -9.73 10.32 2.60
CA GLN A 16 -9.10 9.85 3.83
C GLN A 16 -8.18 8.65 3.60
N LEU A 17 -8.14 8.10 2.40
CA LEU A 17 -7.22 7.01 2.10
C LEU A 17 -5.78 7.47 2.31
N ASP A 18 -4.96 6.56 2.87
CA ASP A 18 -3.57 6.88 3.14
C ASP A 18 -2.84 7.22 1.86
N ARG A 19 -2.27 8.42 1.81
CA ARG A 19 -1.58 8.92 0.61
C ARG A 19 -0.34 8.13 0.26
N VAL A 20 0.35 7.63 1.27
CA VAL A 20 1.58 6.87 1.03
C VAL A 20 1.23 5.53 0.44
N ILE A 21 0.22 4.86 0.98
CA ILE A 21 -0.21 3.54 0.51
C ILE A 21 -1.00 3.64 -0.78
N HIS A 22 -1.84 4.69 -0.90
CA HIS A 22 -2.71 4.81 -2.06
C HIS A 22 -1.95 5.37 -3.26
N GLU A 23 -1.01 4.58 -3.71
CA GLU A 23 -0.23 4.84 -4.89
C GLU A 23 0.11 3.47 -5.48
N LYS A 24 -0.06 3.30 -6.76
CA LYS A 24 -0.03 2.00 -7.41
C LYS A 24 1.18 1.14 -7.02
N ALA A 25 2.38 1.71 -7.14
CA ALA A 25 3.60 0.96 -6.88
C ALA A 25 3.76 0.65 -5.39
N ARG A 26 3.50 1.62 -4.54
CA ARG A 26 3.64 1.43 -3.10
C ARG A 26 2.57 0.48 -2.56
N LEU A 27 1.36 0.55 -3.11
CA LEU A 27 0.32 -0.41 -2.75
C LEU A 27 0.75 -1.83 -3.12
N ALA A 28 1.35 -2.01 -4.28
CA ALA A 28 1.84 -3.32 -4.69
C ALA A 28 2.94 -3.82 -3.76
N ILE A 29 3.86 -2.94 -3.34
CA ILE A 29 4.92 -3.31 -2.41
C ILE A 29 4.34 -3.74 -1.07
N VAL A 30 3.45 -2.93 -0.51
CA VAL A 30 2.86 -3.22 0.80
C VAL A 30 2.05 -4.51 0.74
N SER A 31 1.32 -4.73 -0.35
CA SER A 31 0.55 -5.96 -0.54
C SER A 31 1.47 -7.19 -0.55
N ALA A 32 2.56 -7.13 -1.28
CA ALA A 32 3.52 -8.23 -1.34
C ALA A 32 4.12 -8.51 0.04
N LEU A 33 4.49 -7.44 0.76
CA LEU A 33 5.11 -7.59 2.07
C LEU A 33 4.12 -8.02 3.14
N SER A 34 2.83 -7.82 2.92
CA SER A 34 1.82 -8.30 3.87
C SER A 34 1.61 -9.81 3.74
N ALA A 35 1.96 -10.37 2.60
CA ALA A 35 1.74 -11.79 2.32
C ALA A 35 2.92 -12.66 2.73
N ALA A 36 4.07 -12.07 3.08
CA ALA A 36 5.27 -12.82 3.43
C ALA A 36 5.94 -12.17 4.64
N PRO A 37 6.62 -12.95 5.50
CA PRO A 37 7.33 -12.36 6.66
C PRO A 37 8.43 -11.39 6.23
N SER A 38 9.13 -11.69 5.15
CA SER A 38 10.12 -10.79 4.57
C SER A 38 10.35 -11.19 3.12
N LEU A 39 10.80 -10.24 2.34
CA LEU A 39 11.21 -10.50 0.97
C LEU A 39 12.55 -9.78 0.74
N SER A 40 13.45 -10.45 0.02
CA SER A 40 14.68 -9.76 -0.37
C SER A 40 14.35 -8.67 -1.39
N TYR A 41 15.21 -7.65 -1.43
CA TYR A 41 15.05 -6.58 -2.43
C TYR A 41 14.94 -7.17 -3.84
N THR A 42 15.81 -8.13 -4.15
CA THR A 42 15.82 -8.73 -5.48
C THR A 42 14.54 -9.48 -5.78
N ASP A 43 14.04 -10.27 -4.81
CA ASP A 43 12.80 -11.00 -5.01
C ASP A 43 11.62 -10.05 -5.16
N LEU A 44 11.58 -9.01 -4.37
CA LEU A 44 10.51 -8.02 -4.46
C LEU A 44 10.55 -7.32 -5.81
N ARG A 45 11.73 -6.90 -6.26
CA ARG A 45 11.89 -6.27 -7.56
C ARG A 45 11.39 -7.18 -8.68
N ASN A 46 11.80 -8.44 -8.65
CA ASN A 46 11.44 -9.40 -9.69
C ASN A 46 9.95 -9.72 -9.66
N LEU A 47 9.40 -9.87 -8.45
CA LEU A 47 7.98 -10.16 -8.30
C LEU A 47 7.11 -9.05 -8.88
N LEU A 48 7.51 -7.80 -8.65
CA LEU A 48 6.71 -6.65 -9.06
C LEU A 48 7.09 -6.12 -10.45
N GLY A 49 8.18 -6.62 -11.04
CA GLY A 49 8.60 -6.16 -12.35
C GLY A 49 9.05 -4.71 -12.36
N MET A 50 9.63 -4.23 -11.27
CA MET A 50 10.04 -2.84 -11.15
C MET A 50 11.52 -2.67 -11.50
N THR A 51 11.89 -1.46 -11.86
CA THR A 51 13.31 -1.12 -12.00
C THR A 51 13.91 -0.87 -10.62
N ASP A 52 15.25 -0.97 -10.54
CA ASP A 52 15.94 -0.69 -9.28
C ASP A 52 15.64 0.71 -8.78
N GLY A 53 15.68 1.70 -9.66
CA GLY A 53 15.44 3.09 -9.27
C GLY A 53 14.04 3.30 -8.74
N ASN A 54 13.05 2.74 -9.41
CA ASN A 54 11.66 2.88 -8.96
C ASN A 54 11.43 2.19 -7.62
N LEU A 55 11.92 0.96 -7.48
CA LEU A 55 11.75 0.25 -6.22
C LEU A 55 12.45 0.98 -5.08
N THR A 56 13.68 1.43 -5.30
CA THR A 56 14.43 2.15 -4.27
C THR A 56 13.69 3.41 -3.84
N SER A 57 13.17 4.19 -4.80
CA SER A 57 12.45 5.42 -4.50
C SER A 57 11.20 5.15 -3.66
N HIS A 58 10.43 4.16 -4.05
CA HIS A 58 9.19 3.86 -3.33
C HIS A 58 9.47 3.25 -1.95
N LEU A 59 10.48 2.38 -1.84
CA LEU A 59 10.87 1.85 -0.54
C LEU A 59 11.33 2.94 0.41
N ARG A 60 12.04 3.95 -0.12
CA ARG A 60 12.48 5.07 0.71
C ARG A 60 11.30 5.84 1.28
N ILE A 61 10.29 6.10 0.45
CA ILE A 61 9.08 6.80 0.90
C ILE A 61 8.38 5.99 1.98
N LEU A 62 8.24 4.68 1.76
CA LEU A 62 7.60 3.80 2.74
C LEU A 62 8.41 3.73 4.04
N GLN A 63 9.73 3.68 3.93
CA GLN A 63 10.60 3.63 5.09
C GLN A 63 10.53 4.93 5.89
N GLU A 64 10.54 6.06 5.23
CA GLU A 64 10.43 7.36 5.88
C GLU A 64 9.08 7.51 6.58
N ALA A 65 8.04 6.90 6.04
CA ALA A 65 6.73 6.91 6.67
C ALA A 65 6.61 5.88 7.81
N GLY A 66 7.65 5.07 8.02
CA GLY A 66 7.66 4.08 9.09
C GLY A 66 6.88 2.82 8.80
N LEU A 67 6.52 2.58 7.54
CA LEU A 67 5.68 1.44 7.16
C LEU A 67 6.49 0.21 6.77
N VAL A 68 7.73 0.38 6.38
CA VAL A 68 8.62 -0.70 5.94
C VAL A 68 9.96 -0.54 6.63
N SER A 69 10.60 -1.64 6.99
CA SER A 69 11.97 -1.61 7.47
C SER A 69 12.85 -2.42 6.52
N LEU A 70 14.07 -1.96 6.36
CA LEU A 70 15.06 -2.59 5.52
C LEU A 70 16.24 -3.00 6.38
N SER A 71 16.72 -4.22 6.20
CA SER A 71 17.88 -4.70 6.92
C SER A 71 18.74 -5.54 6.00
N LYS A 72 20.03 -5.56 6.25
CA LYS A 72 20.93 -6.43 5.51
C LYS A 72 21.08 -7.73 6.27
N SER A 73 20.94 -8.85 5.54
CA SER A 73 21.20 -10.13 6.16
C SER A 73 22.71 -10.27 6.37
N THR A 74 23.09 -10.84 7.52
CA THR A 74 24.48 -11.10 7.86
C THR A 74 24.69 -12.61 7.91
N GLY A 75 25.91 -13.05 7.63
CA GLY A 75 26.23 -14.46 7.71
C GLY A 75 26.15 -15.22 6.41
N GLU A 76 25.74 -14.59 5.34
CA GLU A 76 25.71 -15.20 4.03
C GLU A 76 26.85 -14.66 3.17
N ALA A 77 27.26 -15.46 2.17
CA ALA A 77 28.32 -15.06 1.27
C ALA A 77 27.97 -13.78 0.49
N ARG A 78 26.66 -13.56 0.25
CA ARG A 78 26.18 -12.34 -0.39
C ARG A 78 25.15 -11.70 0.52
N PRO A 79 25.50 -10.55 1.12
CA PRO A 79 24.52 -9.83 1.91
C PRO A 79 23.36 -9.39 1.02
N GLN A 80 22.14 -9.61 1.50
CA GLN A 80 20.95 -9.18 0.78
C GLN A 80 20.17 -8.22 1.67
N THR A 81 19.55 -7.23 1.04
CA THR A 81 18.64 -6.36 1.74
C THR A 81 17.31 -7.07 1.89
N GLN A 82 16.84 -7.18 3.12
CA GLN A 82 15.54 -7.77 3.43
C GLN A 82 14.55 -6.65 3.68
N CYS A 83 13.37 -6.78 3.11
CA CYS A 83 12.30 -5.82 3.24
C CYS A 83 11.18 -6.44 4.07
N VAL A 84 10.74 -5.73 5.09
CA VAL A 84 9.72 -6.22 6.03
C VAL A 84 8.70 -5.13 6.27
N LEU A 85 7.43 -5.52 6.26
CA LEU A 85 6.37 -4.59 6.66
C LEU A 85 6.45 -4.41 8.18
N SER A 86 6.53 -3.17 8.62
CA SER A 86 6.58 -2.89 10.06
C SER A 86 5.21 -3.13 10.69
N ASP A 87 5.15 -3.16 12.02
CA ASP A 87 3.87 -3.24 12.71
C ASP A 87 2.99 -2.05 12.35
N ALA A 88 3.56 -0.87 12.28
CA ALA A 88 2.84 0.32 11.84
C ALA A 88 2.36 0.17 10.40
N GLY A 89 3.19 -0.42 9.54
CA GLY A 89 2.80 -0.68 8.15
C GLY A 89 1.65 -1.66 8.05
N ARG A 90 1.68 -2.70 8.85
CA ARG A 90 0.61 -3.70 8.85
C ARG A 90 -0.70 -3.09 9.34
N SER A 91 -0.64 -2.29 10.40
CA SER A 91 -1.82 -1.58 10.89
C SER A 91 -2.37 -0.59 9.87
N ALA A 92 -1.48 0.17 9.24
CA ALA A 92 -1.90 1.15 8.23
C ALA A 92 -2.53 0.46 7.03
N PHE A 93 -1.98 -0.69 6.62
CA PHE A 93 -2.53 -1.42 5.49
C PHE A 93 -3.90 -2.02 5.82
N THR A 94 -4.05 -2.56 7.03
CA THR A 94 -5.34 -3.09 7.48
C THR A 94 -6.39 -1.99 7.48
N GLU A 95 -6.04 -0.82 7.99
CA GLU A 95 -6.95 0.32 7.99
C GLU A 95 -7.29 0.77 6.57
N TYR A 96 -6.28 0.81 5.70
CA TYR A 96 -6.48 1.17 4.31
C TYR A 96 -7.47 0.22 3.61
N LEU A 97 -7.29 -1.08 3.83
CA LEU A 97 -8.18 -2.08 3.24
C LEU A 97 -9.60 -1.92 3.77
N GLY A 98 -9.74 -1.62 5.06
CA GLY A 98 -11.06 -1.38 5.65
C GLY A 98 -11.75 -0.17 5.05
N GLN A 99 -10.99 0.89 4.79
CA GLN A 99 -11.53 2.08 4.15
C GLN A 99 -11.97 1.80 2.72
N LEU A 100 -11.17 1.04 1.97
CA LEU A 100 -11.56 0.62 0.63
C LEU A 100 -12.82 -0.23 0.66
N GLU A 101 -12.91 -1.15 1.62
CA GLU A 101 -14.09 -2.00 1.75
C GLU A 101 -15.34 -1.18 2.00
N GLN A 102 -15.25 -0.14 2.81
CA GLN A 102 -16.38 0.75 3.05
C GLN A 102 -16.82 1.45 1.78
N ILE A 103 -15.87 1.89 0.97
CA ILE A 103 -16.19 2.56 -0.30
C ILE A 103 -16.88 1.57 -1.24
N VAL A 104 -16.32 0.38 -1.39
CA VAL A 104 -16.88 -0.66 -2.26
C VAL A 104 -18.27 -1.07 -1.78
N SER A 105 -18.41 -1.28 -0.47
CA SER A 105 -19.67 -1.70 0.11
C SER A 105 -20.76 -0.66 -0.11
N ARG A 106 -20.42 0.61 0.07
CA ARG A 106 -21.38 1.69 -0.16
C ARG A 106 -21.82 1.72 -1.61
N PHE A 107 -20.89 1.53 -2.54
CA PHE A 107 -21.21 1.52 -3.96
C PHE A 107 -22.11 0.34 -4.33
N ARG A 108 -21.86 -0.82 -3.72
CA ARG A 108 -22.69 -2.00 -3.94
C ARG A 108 -24.11 -1.82 -3.44
N LYS A 109 -24.27 -1.12 -2.30
CA LYS A 109 -25.60 -0.89 -1.72
C LYS A 109 -26.39 0.12 -2.53
N ASN A 110 -25.71 1.08 -3.14
CA ASN A 110 -26.35 2.15 -3.88
C ASN A 110 -25.72 2.24 -5.27
N PRO A 111 -25.89 1.19 -6.10
CA PRO A 111 -25.30 1.24 -7.43
C PRO A 111 -25.95 2.35 -8.25
N PRO A 112 -25.18 2.96 -9.17
CA PRO A 112 -25.77 3.99 -10.04
C PRO A 112 -26.84 3.37 -10.90
N SER A 113 -27.91 4.14 -11.12
CA SER A 113 -28.98 3.70 -12.00
C SER A 113 -28.49 3.60 -13.43
N PRO A 114 -28.95 2.59 -14.19
CA PRO A 114 -28.58 2.47 -15.58
C PRO A 114 -29.13 3.61 -16.42
#